data_76a0af5d5eb872e0e2113bac291ed7a6
#
_entry.id   76a0af5d5eb872e0e2113bac291ed7a6
#
_cell.length_a   1.000
_cell.length_b   1.000
_cell.length_c   1.000
_cell.angle_alpha   90.00
_cell.angle_beta   90.00
_cell.angle_gamma   90.00
#
_symmetry.space_group_name_H-M   'P 1'
#
loop_
_entity.id
_entity.type
_entity.pdbx_description
1 polymer ?
#
loop_
_entity_poly.entity_id
_entity_poly.type
_entity_poly.pdbx_seq_one_letter_code
_entity_poly.pdbx_strand_id
1 'polypeptide(L)'
;MQRENEVQHVFLVGAKSLGAYGGYETFVYKLTEYHQNKTNIKYHVACKANGDGCMDETKVDGVTIINDHEFEFHNAHCFKIDIPQIGPAQAIYYDVAALKACCKYIKEHRIKHPIVYIMACRIGPFAGHFYKEIHKLGGTVYLNPDGHEWMRAKWSAPIRKYWKISEQMMVKYCDLAICDSLNIEKYIHECYDCKGIKDRNPKTTFIAYGADLTLSKLSDDDEKLVNWYKEKGLKKKDYYLVVGRFVPENSFEVMIREFMKSKSKKDFAIITNVNEKFLNELEEKLHFKSDKRIKFVGTVYDQELLKKIRENAYAYFHGHMGGGTNPSLIEALGSTDLNLLVDVAFNKEVAEDCALYWSRKPGSLAKLIDKADQMSTDEIAEMGQRAKKRVAEEYTWDKICGQYESVFVK
;
A
#
# COMPACT_ATOMS: atom_id res chain seq x y z
N MET A 1 5.77 -0.37 -39.18
CA MET A 1 4.82 -1.51 -39.19
C MET A 1 4.07 -1.47 -37.87
N GLN A 2 2.79 -1.08 -37.88
CA GLN A 2 1.90 -1.17 -36.76
C GLN A 2 1.79 -2.64 -36.36
N ARG A 3 2.03 -2.97 -35.07
CA ARG A 3 1.73 -4.29 -34.51
C ARG A 3 0.20 -4.38 -34.39
N GLU A 4 -0.45 -4.89 -35.43
CA GLU A 4 -1.88 -5.15 -35.41
C GLU A 4 -2.17 -6.23 -34.37
N ASN A 5 -2.97 -5.88 -33.36
CA ASN A 5 -3.79 -6.77 -32.51
C ASN A 5 -3.09 -7.92 -31.74
N GLU A 6 -1.83 -7.80 -31.33
CA GLU A 6 -1.25 -8.80 -30.43
C GLU A 6 -1.60 -8.46 -28.97
N VAL A 7 -2.29 -9.37 -28.27
CA VAL A 7 -2.66 -9.19 -26.84
C VAL A 7 -1.38 -9.15 -26.00
N GLN A 8 -1.21 -8.09 -25.22
CA GLN A 8 -0.09 -7.99 -24.26
C GLN A 8 -0.38 -8.86 -23.04
N HIS A 9 0.43 -9.88 -22.84
CA HIS A 9 0.36 -10.72 -21.65
C HIS A 9 1.24 -10.17 -20.54
N VAL A 10 0.64 -9.95 -19.35
CA VAL A 10 1.33 -9.45 -18.14
C VAL A 10 1.16 -10.43 -16.99
N PHE A 11 2.25 -10.97 -16.49
CA PHE A 11 2.30 -11.89 -15.37
C PHE A 11 2.60 -11.11 -14.08
N LEU A 12 1.72 -11.19 -13.09
CA LEU A 12 1.80 -10.49 -11.81
C LEU A 12 2.23 -11.46 -10.71
N VAL A 13 3.39 -11.22 -10.10
CA VAL A 13 3.98 -12.07 -9.05
C VAL A 13 4.26 -11.24 -7.81
N GLY A 14 3.87 -11.75 -6.64
CA GLY A 14 4.19 -11.13 -5.35
C GLY A 14 2.98 -10.70 -4.51
N ALA A 15 1.79 -10.54 -5.10
CA ALA A 15 0.52 -10.47 -4.37
C ALA A 15 0.14 -11.87 -3.86
N LYS A 16 -0.57 -11.96 -2.75
CA LYS A 16 -0.98 -13.25 -2.17
C LYS A 16 -2.23 -13.82 -2.85
N SER A 17 -3.09 -12.94 -3.38
CA SER A 17 -4.35 -13.31 -4.05
C SER A 17 -4.92 -12.12 -4.83
N LEU A 18 -5.95 -12.39 -5.59
CA LEU A 18 -6.74 -11.36 -6.28
C LEU A 18 -8.08 -11.18 -5.52
N GLY A 19 -8.10 -10.34 -4.48
CA GLY A 19 -9.30 -10.03 -3.73
C GLY A 19 -9.17 -10.10 -2.20
N ALA A 20 -8.00 -10.46 -1.65
CA ALA A 20 -7.74 -10.32 -0.23
C ALA A 20 -7.39 -8.86 0.14
N TYR A 21 -7.43 -8.57 1.43
CA TYR A 21 -7.00 -7.27 1.93
C TYR A 21 -5.47 -7.19 2.00
N GLY A 22 -4.89 -6.17 1.37
CA GLY A 22 -3.45 -5.90 1.42
C GLY A 22 -3.04 -4.88 0.36
N GLY A 23 -1.83 -4.33 0.47
CA GLY A 23 -1.34 -3.31 -0.48
C GLY A 23 -1.26 -3.83 -1.90
N TYR A 24 -0.51 -4.91 -2.12
CA TYR A 24 -0.37 -5.51 -3.44
C TYR A 24 -1.66 -6.20 -3.92
N GLU A 25 -2.41 -6.81 -3.02
CA GLU A 25 -3.70 -7.46 -3.33
C GLU A 25 -4.71 -6.43 -3.86
N THR A 26 -4.84 -5.28 -3.18
CA THR A 26 -5.71 -4.19 -3.63
C THR A 26 -5.23 -3.61 -4.97
N PHE A 27 -3.91 -3.44 -5.14
CA PHE A 27 -3.35 -2.95 -6.40
C PHE A 27 -3.68 -3.89 -7.57
N VAL A 28 -3.41 -5.19 -7.42
CA VAL A 28 -3.67 -6.18 -8.48
C VAL A 28 -5.17 -6.28 -8.78
N TYR A 29 -6.01 -6.23 -7.75
CA TYR A 29 -7.47 -6.20 -7.90
C TYR A 29 -7.91 -4.99 -8.75
N LYS A 30 -7.48 -3.78 -8.38
CA LYS A 30 -7.87 -2.55 -9.09
C LYS A 30 -7.31 -2.49 -10.51
N LEU A 31 -6.11 -2.98 -10.72
CA LEU A 31 -5.49 -3.05 -12.04
C LEU A 31 -6.24 -4.01 -12.97
N THR A 32 -6.62 -5.18 -12.49
CA THR A 32 -7.38 -6.17 -13.28
C THR A 32 -8.83 -5.74 -13.47
N GLU A 33 -9.49 -5.15 -12.47
CA GLU A 33 -10.82 -4.56 -12.54
C GLU A 33 -10.90 -3.49 -13.64
N TYR A 34 -9.93 -2.57 -13.68
CA TYR A 34 -9.86 -1.50 -14.68
C TYR A 34 -9.73 -2.04 -16.11
N HIS A 35 -8.98 -3.15 -16.29
CA HIS A 35 -8.72 -3.71 -17.62
C HIS A 35 -9.63 -4.88 -18.00
N GLN A 36 -10.60 -5.29 -17.16
CA GLN A 36 -11.39 -6.50 -17.36
C GLN A 36 -12.15 -6.57 -18.70
N ASN A 37 -12.51 -5.41 -19.25
CA ASN A 37 -13.23 -5.30 -20.52
C ASN A 37 -12.33 -4.96 -21.71
N LYS A 38 -11.01 -4.87 -21.52
CA LYS A 38 -10.05 -4.57 -22.58
C LYS A 38 -9.56 -5.87 -23.25
N THR A 39 -9.42 -5.83 -24.56
CA THR A 39 -9.03 -6.99 -25.37
C THR A 39 -7.54 -6.99 -25.74
N ASN A 40 -6.84 -5.89 -25.52
CA ASN A 40 -5.43 -5.70 -25.87
C ASN A 40 -4.46 -6.10 -24.76
N ILE A 41 -4.95 -6.44 -23.56
CA ILE A 41 -4.14 -6.86 -22.41
C ILE A 41 -4.78 -8.06 -21.70
N LYS A 42 -3.98 -9.04 -21.31
CA LYS A 42 -4.40 -10.21 -20.52
C LYS A 42 -3.45 -10.39 -19.35
N TYR A 43 -4.02 -10.39 -18.15
CA TYR A 43 -3.26 -10.63 -16.92
C TYR A 43 -3.21 -12.11 -16.55
N HIS A 44 -2.09 -12.52 -15.96
CA HIS A 44 -1.88 -13.83 -15.35
C HIS A 44 -1.40 -13.58 -13.91
N VAL A 45 -2.19 -13.94 -12.92
CA VAL A 45 -1.97 -13.57 -11.52
C VAL A 45 -1.60 -14.79 -10.70
N ALA A 46 -0.41 -14.78 -10.09
CA ALA A 46 -0.05 -15.76 -9.09
C ALA A 46 -0.83 -15.54 -7.81
N CYS A 47 -1.43 -16.58 -7.27
CA CYS A 47 -2.18 -16.58 -6.02
C CYS A 47 -1.66 -17.67 -5.08
N LYS A 48 -1.81 -17.51 -3.77
CA LYS A 48 -1.56 -18.58 -2.80
C LYS A 48 -2.72 -19.56 -2.80
N ALA A 49 -2.43 -20.85 -2.80
CA ALA A 49 -3.43 -21.90 -2.63
C ALA A 49 -3.86 -22.05 -1.16
N ASN A 50 -2.98 -21.70 -0.21
CA ASN A 50 -3.19 -21.91 1.21
C ASN A 50 -2.45 -20.88 2.07
N GLY A 51 -2.78 -20.84 3.36
CA GLY A 51 -2.13 -19.98 4.35
C GLY A 51 -2.66 -18.54 4.37
N ASP A 52 -1.93 -17.67 5.06
CA ASP A 52 -2.33 -16.27 5.25
C ASP A 52 -2.43 -15.52 3.92
N GLY A 53 -3.57 -14.86 3.71
CA GLY A 53 -3.86 -14.03 2.54
C GLY A 53 -4.30 -14.80 1.29
N CYS A 54 -4.53 -16.12 1.35
CA CYS A 54 -5.25 -16.82 0.29
C CYS A 54 -6.71 -16.35 0.25
N MET A 55 -7.32 -16.37 -0.92
CA MET A 55 -8.75 -16.12 -1.07
C MET A 55 -9.51 -17.45 -1.19
N ASP A 56 -10.78 -17.41 -0.83
CA ASP A 56 -11.72 -18.47 -1.13
C ASP A 56 -12.52 -18.04 -2.37
N GLU A 57 -12.03 -18.45 -3.52
CA GLU A 57 -12.59 -18.08 -4.83
C GLU A 57 -14.03 -18.55 -5.01
N THR A 58 -14.46 -19.56 -4.24
CA THR A 58 -15.86 -20.07 -4.30
C THR A 58 -16.87 -19.11 -3.68
N LYS A 59 -16.39 -18.15 -2.89
CA LYS A 59 -17.21 -17.13 -2.19
C LYS A 59 -17.17 -15.75 -2.82
N VAL A 60 -16.52 -15.62 -3.98
CA VAL A 60 -16.37 -14.34 -4.67
C VAL A 60 -17.20 -14.33 -5.95
N ASP A 61 -18.13 -13.39 -6.03
CA ASP A 61 -18.96 -13.21 -7.20
C ASP A 61 -18.13 -12.85 -8.45
N GLY A 62 -18.48 -13.44 -9.59
CA GLY A 62 -17.80 -13.19 -10.87
C GLY A 62 -16.54 -14.01 -11.10
N VAL A 63 -16.18 -14.91 -10.19
CA VAL A 63 -15.10 -15.88 -10.39
C VAL A 63 -15.61 -17.08 -11.22
N THR A 64 -14.81 -17.51 -12.20
CA THR A 64 -15.02 -18.75 -12.95
C THR A 64 -13.91 -19.75 -12.58
N ILE A 65 -14.26 -20.85 -11.92
CA ILE A 65 -13.29 -21.90 -11.56
C ILE A 65 -12.99 -22.74 -12.80
N ILE A 66 -11.71 -22.90 -13.11
CA ILE A 66 -11.22 -23.72 -14.24
C ILE A 66 -10.87 -25.13 -13.71
N ASN A 67 -10.09 -25.20 -12.64
CA ASN A 67 -9.74 -26.44 -11.94
C ASN A 67 -9.30 -26.12 -10.48
N ASP A 68 -8.80 -27.10 -9.73
CA ASP A 68 -8.41 -26.93 -8.33
C ASP A 68 -7.31 -25.88 -8.09
N HIS A 69 -6.51 -25.59 -9.13
CA HIS A 69 -5.39 -24.65 -9.07
C HIS A 69 -5.52 -23.44 -9.99
N GLU A 70 -6.58 -23.33 -10.75
CA GLU A 70 -6.76 -22.24 -11.70
C GLU A 70 -8.19 -21.71 -11.72
N PHE A 71 -8.34 -20.41 -11.79
CA PHE A 71 -9.62 -19.72 -11.95
C PHE A 71 -9.46 -18.46 -12.79
N GLU A 72 -10.55 -17.92 -13.28
CA GLU A 72 -10.61 -16.66 -13.99
C GLU A 72 -11.41 -15.63 -13.18
N PHE A 73 -10.86 -14.43 -13.04
CA PHE A 73 -11.51 -13.31 -12.36
C PHE A 73 -11.06 -11.98 -12.99
N HIS A 74 -11.98 -11.03 -13.21
CA HIS A 74 -11.71 -9.78 -13.94
C HIS A 74 -11.01 -10.01 -15.29
N ASN A 75 -11.41 -11.05 -16.03
CA ASN A 75 -10.72 -11.47 -17.26
C ASN A 75 -9.23 -11.79 -17.06
N ALA A 76 -8.75 -11.98 -15.84
CA ALA A 76 -7.39 -12.41 -15.54
C ALA A 76 -7.36 -13.91 -15.26
N HIS A 77 -6.37 -14.61 -15.83
CA HIS A 77 -6.08 -15.99 -15.50
C HIS A 77 -5.30 -16.02 -14.16
N CYS A 78 -5.88 -16.65 -13.16
CA CYS A 78 -5.30 -16.77 -11.83
C CYS A 78 -4.84 -18.21 -11.60
N PHE A 79 -3.60 -18.39 -11.11
CA PHE A 79 -3.05 -19.72 -10.82
C PHE A 79 -2.53 -19.79 -9.38
N LYS A 80 -2.85 -20.91 -8.71
CA LYS A 80 -2.60 -21.09 -7.28
C LYS A 80 -1.29 -21.85 -7.04
N ILE A 81 -0.51 -21.38 -6.07
CA ILE A 81 0.76 -21.96 -5.63
C ILE A 81 0.58 -22.50 -4.21
N ASP A 82 0.87 -23.79 -4.04
CA ASP A 82 0.92 -24.44 -2.72
C ASP A 82 2.10 -23.94 -1.91
N ILE A 83 1.84 -23.55 -0.66
CA ILE A 83 2.84 -22.97 0.23
C ILE A 83 3.19 -23.97 1.34
N PRO A 84 4.45 -24.44 1.42
CA PRO A 84 4.90 -25.29 2.52
C PRO A 84 5.01 -24.51 3.83
N GLN A 85 4.87 -25.19 4.96
CA GLN A 85 4.94 -24.57 6.30
C GLN A 85 6.41 -24.37 6.73
N ILE A 86 7.11 -23.41 6.10
CA ILE A 86 8.53 -23.08 6.31
C ILE A 86 8.77 -21.72 6.94
N GLY A 87 7.78 -21.20 7.67
CA GLY A 87 7.87 -19.91 8.36
C GLY A 87 8.14 -18.72 7.41
N PRO A 88 8.99 -17.75 7.78
CA PRO A 88 9.21 -16.54 6.97
C PRO A 88 9.74 -16.77 5.56
N ALA A 89 10.38 -17.93 5.30
CA ALA A 89 10.88 -18.30 3.97
C ALA A 89 9.76 -18.57 2.96
N GLN A 90 8.51 -18.74 3.42
CA GLN A 90 7.33 -18.92 2.55
C GLN A 90 7.21 -17.85 1.47
N ALA A 91 7.53 -16.59 1.78
CA ALA A 91 7.41 -15.50 0.81
C ALA A 91 8.41 -15.66 -0.35
N ILE A 92 9.63 -16.09 -0.04
CA ILE A 92 10.66 -16.37 -1.06
C ILE A 92 10.26 -17.59 -1.89
N TYR A 93 9.82 -18.66 -1.23
CA TYR A 93 9.36 -19.88 -1.90
C TYR A 93 8.22 -19.58 -2.86
N TYR A 94 7.22 -18.81 -2.41
CA TYR A 94 6.07 -18.42 -3.21
C TYR A 94 6.48 -17.71 -4.50
N ASP A 95 7.29 -16.66 -4.42
CA ASP A 95 7.70 -15.91 -5.60
C ASP A 95 8.55 -16.77 -6.57
N VAL A 96 9.42 -17.63 -6.04
CA VAL A 96 10.22 -18.58 -6.86
C VAL A 96 9.31 -19.59 -7.57
N ALA A 97 8.35 -20.18 -6.87
CA ALA A 97 7.42 -21.15 -7.44
C ALA A 97 6.49 -20.48 -8.47
N ALA A 98 6.01 -19.27 -8.19
CA ALA A 98 5.21 -18.48 -9.11
C ALA A 98 5.97 -18.16 -10.41
N LEU A 99 7.25 -17.75 -10.32
CA LEU A 99 8.07 -17.51 -11.51
C LEU A 99 8.33 -18.77 -12.33
N LYS A 100 8.51 -19.92 -11.68
CA LYS A 100 8.60 -21.21 -12.41
C LYS A 100 7.32 -21.51 -13.18
N ALA A 101 6.16 -21.29 -12.54
CA ALA A 101 4.86 -21.46 -13.19
C ALA A 101 4.68 -20.49 -14.36
N CYS A 102 5.05 -19.21 -14.21
CA CYS A 102 5.05 -18.22 -15.28
C CYS A 102 5.90 -18.67 -16.48
N CYS A 103 7.16 -19.06 -16.26
CA CYS A 103 8.06 -19.50 -17.34
C CYS A 103 7.52 -20.74 -18.05
N LYS A 104 6.96 -21.69 -17.29
CA LYS A 104 6.32 -22.89 -17.85
C LYS A 104 5.12 -22.50 -18.74
N TYR A 105 4.21 -21.69 -18.22
CA TYR A 105 3.00 -21.25 -18.95
C TYR A 105 3.36 -20.48 -20.23
N ILE A 106 4.30 -19.53 -20.15
CA ILE A 106 4.79 -18.76 -21.31
C ILE A 106 5.29 -19.71 -22.41
N LYS A 107 6.09 -20.72 -22.04
CA LYS A 107 6.66 -21.69 -22.95
C LYS A 107 5.59 -22.59 -23.59
N GLU A 108 4.67 -23.14 -22.78
CA GLU A 108 3.63 -24.07 -23.24
C GLU A 108 2.64 -23.39 -24.17
N HIS A 109 2.27 -22.13 -23.89
CA HIS A 109 1.32 -21.37 -24.70
C HIS A 109 2.00 -20.51 -25.78
N ARG A 110 3.33 -20.58 -25.89
CA ARG A 110 4.13 -19.83 -26.89
C ARG A 110 3.84 -18.34 -26.89
N ILE A 111 3.67 -17.76 -25.68
CA ILE A 111 3.35 -16.35 -25.52
C ILE A 111 4.53 -15.51 -26.00
N LYS A 112 4.26 -14.53 -26.85
CA LYS A 112 5.28 -13.62 -27.37
C LYS A 112 5.34 -12.36 -26.52
N HIS A 113 6.55 -11.86 -26.32
CA HIS A 113 6.80 -10.59 -25.62
C HIS A 113 6.08 -10.43 -24.26
N PRO A 114 6.02 -11.48 -23.39
CA PRO A 114 5.36 -11.36 -22.10
C PRO A 114 6.10 -10.36 -21.21
N ILE A 115 5.35 -9.66 -20.37
CA ILE A 115 5.90 -8.88 -19.25
C ILE A 115 5.71 -9.69 -17.97
N VAL A 116 6.77 -9.87 -17.19
CA VAL A 116 6.68 -10.45 -15.85
C VAL A 116 6.96 -9.34 -14.85
N TYR A 117 5.92 -8.92 -14.13
CA TYR A 117 5.97 -7.85 -13.13
C TYR A 117 6.03 -8.44 -11.73
N ILE A 118 7.15 -8.22 -11.06
CA ILE A 118 7.46 -8.76 -9.74
C ILE A 118 7.29 -7.67 -8.69
N MET A 119 6.49 -7.93 -7.67
CA MET A 119 6.23 -7.00 -6.56
C MET A 119 7.07 -7.37 -5.33
N ALA A 120 7.91 -6.44 -4.89
CA ALA A 120 8.93 -6.55 -3.85
C ALA A 120 10.19 -7.36 -4.20
N CYS A 121 11.27 -7.01 -3.53
CA CYS A 121 12.61 -7.53 -3.81
C CYS A 121 12.96 -8.77 -2.95
N ARG A 122 12.16 -9.85 -3.04
CA ARG A 122 12.31 -11.02 -2.14
C ARG A 122 13.30 -12.08 -2.62
N ILE A 123 13.58 -12.14 -3.93
CA ILE A 123 14.23 -13.31 -4.56
C ILE A 123 15.60 -13.01 -5.18
N GLY A 124 16.31 -11.97 -4.73
CA GLY A 124 17.57 -11.52 -5.31
C GLY A 124 18.55 -12.63 -5.70
N PRO A 125 18.89 -13.60 -4.82
CA PRO A 125 19.77 -14.70 -5.15
C PRO A 125 19.31 -15.59 -6.31
N PHE A 126 18.00 -15.62 -6.57
CA PHE A 126 17.39 -16.42 -7.65
C PHE A 126 17.08 -15.58 -8.90
N ALA A 127 17.05 -14.25 -8.77
CA ALA A 127 16.60 -13.32 -9.81
C ALA A 127 17.38 -13.50 -11.12
N GLY A 128 18.71 -13.64 -11.04
CA GLY A 128 19.54 -13.79 -12.24
C GLY A 128 19.22 -15.02 -13.09
N HIS A 129 18.75 -16.12 -12.48
CA HIS A 129 18.30 -17.31 -13.19
C HIS A 129 16.97 -17.03 -13.92
N PHE A 130 15.96 -16.54 -13.21
CA PHE A 130 14.63 -16.30 -13.77
C PHE A 130 14.62 -15.20 -14.83
N TYR A 131 15.37 -14.11 -14.61
CA TYR A 131 15.45 -13.01 -15.58
C TYR A 131 16.04 -13.49 -16.90
N LYS A 132 17.10 -14.30 -16.84
CA LYS A 132 17.68 -14.92 -18.06
C LYS A 132 16.69 -15.87 -18.75
N GLU A 133 15.90 -16.63 -18.01
CA GLU A 133 14.91 -17.53 -18.56
C GLU A 133 13.78 -16.77 -19.24
N ILE A 134 13.23 -15.74 -18.59
CA ILE A 134 12.21 -14.86 -19.14
C ILE A 134 12.71 -14.18 -20.43
N HIS A 135 13.93 -13.64 -20.44
CA HIS A 135 14.54 -13.03 -21.63
C HIS A 135 14.71 -14.05 -22.76
N LYS A 136 15.10 -15.30 -22.49
CA LYS A 136 15.19 -16.36 -23.49
C LYS A 136 13.82 -16.69 -24.12
N LEU A 137 12.75 -16.51 -23.33
CA LEU A 137 11.36 -16.66 -23.83
C LEU A 137 10.84 -15.41 -24.56
N GLY A 138 11.67 -14.40 -24.78
CA GLY A 138 11.31 -13.15 -25.45
C GLY A 138 10.57 -12.15 -24.56
N GLY A 139 10.53 -12.37 -23.25
CA GLY A 139 9.85 -11.52 -22.28
C GLY A 139 10.74 -10.43 -21.69
N THR A 140 10.12 -9.56 -20.90
CA THR A 140 10.76 -8.50 -20.11
C THR A 140 10.38 -8.62 -18.64
N VAL A 141 11.27 -8.16 -17.76
CA VAL A 141 11.08 -8.21 -16.31
C VAL A 141 10.88 -6.79 -15.76
N TYR A 142 9.71 -6.52 -15.24
CA TYR A 142 9.43 -5.30 -14.50
C TYR A 142 9.43 -5.58 -13.00
N LEU A 143 9.78 -4.59 -12.20
CA LEU A 143 9.96 -4.72 -10.76
C LEU A 143 9.31 -3.56 -10.04
N ASN A 144 8.49 -3.83 -9.02
CA ASN A 144 8.20 -2.85 -7.98
C ASN A 144 9.22 -3.07 -6.84
N PRO A 145 10.14 -2.14 -6.58
CA PRO A 145 11.18 -2.36 -5.57
C PRO A 145 10.66 -2.32 -4.13
N ASP A 146 9.38 -1.94 -3.92
CA ASP A 146 8.85 -1.63 -2.58
C ASP A 146 9.61 -0.47 -1.92
N GLY A 147 9.47 -0.26 -0.63
CA GLY A 147 10.13 0.84 0.08
C GLY A 147 11.02 0.35 1.23
N HIS A 148 12.33 0.26 1.02
CA HIS A 148 13.32 0.08 2.09
C HIS A 148 13.00 -1.06 3.09
N GLU A 149 12.53 -2.24 2.62
CA GLU A 149 12.15 -3.34 3.51
C GLU A 149 13.30 -3.72 4.49
N TRP A 150 14.55 -3.58 4.04
CA TRP A 150 15.73 -3.83 4.86
C TRP A 150 15.91 -2.85 6.04
N MET A 151 15.25 -1.70 6.03
CA MET A 151 15.29 -0.73 7.14
C MET A 151 14.26 -1.03 8.24
N ARG A 152 13.30 -1.92 8.00
CA ARG A 152 12.23 -2.19 8.97
C ARG A 152 12.76 -2.82 10.26
N ALA A 153 12.39 -2.25 11.39
CA ALA A 153 12.86 -2.67 12.72
C ALA A 153 12.49 -4.10 13.11
N LYS A 154 11.42 -4.66 12.50
CA LYS A 154 10.98 -6.04 12.72
C LYS A 154 12.01 -7.10 12.31
N TRP A 155 12.99 -6.75 11.46
CA TRP A 155 13.97 -7.68 10.92
C TRP A 155 15.27 -7.68 11.73
N SER A 156 15.80 -8.87 12.01
CA SER A 156 17.13 -9.03 12.58
C SER A 156 18.22 -8.56 11.59
N ALA A 157 19.43 -8.29 12.09
CA ALA A 157 20.52 -7.79 11.24
C ALA A 157 20.88 -8.70 10.05
N PRO A 158 20.93 -10.05 10.18
CA PRO A 158 21.15 -10.94 9.02
C PRO A 158 20.04 -10.84 7.98
N ILE A 159 18.78 -10.76 8.42
CA ILE A 159 17.62 -10.65 7.52
C ILE A 159 17.63 -9.30 6.80
N ARG A 160 17.97 -8.20 7.50
CA ARG A 160 18.14 -6.89 6.85
C ARG A 160 19.23 -6.90 5.78
N LYS A 161 20.35 -7.59 6.05
CA LYS A 161 21.43 -7.76 5.07
C LYS A 161 20.95 -8.54 3.85
N TYR A 162 20.18 -9.62 4.05
CA TYR A 162 19.57 -10.37 2.96
C TYR A 162 18.69 -9.47 2.08
N TRP A 163 17.77 -8.71 2.69
CA TRP A 163 16.89 -7.80 1.97
C TRP A 163 17.65 -6.76 1.16
N LYS A 164 18.72 -6.17 1.73
CA LYS A 164 19.53 -5.16 1.02
C LYS A 164 20.25 -5.75 -0.20
N ILE A 165 20.83 -6.96 -0.06
CA ILE A 165 21.48 -7.66 -1.17
C ILE A 165 20.44 -8.08 -2.21
N SER A 166 19.29 -8.58 -1.78
CA SER A 166 18.22 -8.99 -2.67
C SER A 166 17.70 -7.82 -3.50
N GLU A 167 17.44 -6.68 -2.88
CA GLU A 167 17.04 -5.44 -3.55
C GLU A 167 18.08 -5.03 -4.60
N GLN A 168 19.35 -4.97 -4.22
CA GLN A 168 20.44 -4.62 -5.14
C GLN A 168 20.48 -5.53 -6.37
N MET A 169 20.36 -6.85 -6.17
CA MET A 169 20.42 -7.83 -7.27
C MET A 169 19.20 -7.69 -8.18
N MET A 170 18.01 -7.52 -7.62
CA MET A 170 16.78 -7.45 -8.41
C MET A 170 16.67 -6.15 -9.19
N VAL A 171 16.97 -5.02 -8.56
CA VAL A 171 16.96 -3.70 -9.22
C VAL A 171 18.00 -3.62 -10.34
N LYS A 172 19.19 -4.16 -10.11
CA LYS A 172 20.30 -4.08 -11.09
C LYS A 172 19.98 -4.81 -12.39
N TYR A 173 19.19 -5.87 -12.37
CA TYR A 173 18.99 -6.75 -13.50
C TYR A 173 17.58 -6.71 -14.11
N CYS A 174 16.63 -5.98 -13.52
CA CYS A 174 15.32 -5.78 -14.12
C CYS A 174 15.40 -4.85 -15.34
N ASP A 175 14.44 -4.98 -16.25
CA ASP A 175 14.36 -4.13 -17.45
C ASP A 175 13.75 -2.76 -17.13
N LEU A 176 12.85 -2.70 -16.12
CA LEU A 176 12.24 -1.47 -15.61
C LEU A 176 11.85 -1.63 -14.15
N ALA A 177 12.26 -0.69 -13.31
CA ALA A 177 11.77 -0.56 -11.95
C ALA A 177 10.64 0.48 -11.91
N ILE A 178 9.43 0.06 -11.53
CA ILE A 178 8.27 0.93 -11.36
C ILE A 178 8.19 1.29 -9.87
N CYS A 179 8.61 2.50 -9.54
CA CYS A 179 8.65 3.01 -8.18
C CYS A 179 7.30 3.66 -7.83
N ASP A 180 6.78 3.39 -6.65
CA ASP A 180 5.51 3.97 -6.17
C ASP A 180 5.69 5.33 -5.47
N SER A 181 6.90 5.87 -5.46
CA SER A 181 7.27 7.19 -4.92
C SER A 181 8.48 7.74 -5.65
N LEU A 182 8.50 9.04 -5.91
CA LEU A 182 9.66 9.76 -6.43
C LEU A 182 10.87 9.66 -5.49
N ASN A 183 10.61 9.58 -4.17
CA ASN A 183 11.68 9.37 -3.20
C ASN A 183 12.29 7.97 -3.29
N ILE A 184 11.50 6.95 -3.64
CA ILE A 184 12.01 5.60 -3.92
C ILE A 184 12.82 5.60 -5.22
N GLU A 185 12.32 6.23 -6.27
CA GLU A 185 13.05 6.37 -7.54
C GLU A 185 14.40 7.05 -7.33
N LYS A 186 14.42 8.19 -6.63
CA LYS A 186 15.64 8.90 -6.25
C LYS A 186 16.60 8.01 -5.46
N TYR A 187 16.10 7.28 -4.46
CA TYR A 187 16.90 6.33 -3.68
C TYR A 187 17.53 5.23 -4.55
N ILE A 188 16.77 4.67 -5.50
CA ILE A 188 17.28 3.65 -6.43
C ILE A 188 18.50 4.20 -7.20
N HIS A 189 18.40 5.41 -7.75
CA HIS A 189 19.51 6.05 -8.47
C HIS A 189 20.69 6.40 -7.54
N GLU A 190 20.44 6.96 -6.36
CA GLU A 190 21.49 7.27 -5.39
C GLU A 190 22.28 6.01 -4.94
N CYS A 191 21.61 4.86 -4.83
CA CYS A 191 22.23 3.63 -4.34
C CYS A 191 22.82 2.74 -5.43
N TYR A 192 22.23 2.72 -6.63
CA TYR A 192 22.51 1.69 -7.63
C TYR A 192 23.01 2.20 -8.97
N ASP A 193 23.07 3.51 -9.19
CA ASP A 193 23.70 4.06 -10.39
C ASP A 193 25.18 3.70 -10.45
N CYS A 194 25.60 3.24 -11.63
CA CYS A 194 26.98 2.92 -11.90
C CYS A 194 27.73 4.19 -12.30
N LYS A 195 28.58 4.72 -11.41
CA LYS A 195 29.40 5.90 -11.71
C LYS A 195 30.23 5.68 -12.98
N GLY A 196 29.99 6.50 -14.00
CA GLY A 196 30.74 6.51 -15.26
C GLY A 196 30.23 5.56 -16.36
N ILE A 197 29.21 4.76 -16.13
CA ILE A 197 28.63 3.82 -17.12
C ILE A 197 27.12 3.96 -17.14
N LYS A 198 26.60 4.99 -17.82
CA LYS A 198 25.16 5.33 -17.86
C LYS A 198 24.26 4.16 -18.34
N ASP A 199 24.71 3.37 -19.30
CA ASP A 199 23.94 2.25 -19.87
C ASP A 199 23.70 1.09 -18.87
N ARG A 200 24.31 1.12 -17.70
CA ARG A 200 24.15 0.13 -16.63
C ARG A 200 23.33 0.65 -15.45
N ASN A 201 22.85 1.87 -15.53
CA ASN A 201 21.98 2.41 -14.49
C ASN A 201 20.61 1.71 -14.54
N PRO A 202 19.94 1.50 -13.39
CA PRO A 202 18.58 1.02 -13.37
C PRO A 202 17.68 1.94 -14.20
N LYS A 203 16.85 1.34 -15.04
CA LYS A 203 15.77 2.07 -15.70
C LYS A 203 14.61 2.15 -14.72
N THR A 204 14.10 3.34 -14.49
CA THR A 204 13.03 3.58 -13.54
C THR A 204 11.88 4.35 -14.18
N THR A 205 10.72 4.25 -13.57
CA THR A 205 9.58 5.13 -13.79
C THR A 205 8.80 5.26 -12.49
N PHE A 206 8.15 6.39 -12.28
CA PHE A 206 7.29 6.63 -11.14
C PHE A 206 5.83 6.41 -11.52
N ILE A 207 5.14 5.55 -10.79
CA ILE A 207 3.69 5.40 -10.82
C ILE A 207 3.25 5.20 -9.38
N ALA A 208 2.51 6.18 -8.86
CA ALA A 208 2.03 6.17 -7.48
C ALA A 208 1.04 5.01 -7.20
N TYR A 209 0.66 4.86 -5.95
CA TYR A 209 -0.46 4.00 -5.56
C TYR A 209 -1.77 4.80 -5.64
N GLY A 210 -2.86 4.13 -6.03
CA GLY A 210 -4.18 4.75 -6.12
C GLY A 210 -4.99 4.58 -4.83
N ALA A 211 -6.07 5.36 -4.71
CA ALA A 211 -7.06 5.19 -3.67
C ALA A 211 -8.48 5.36 -4.22
N ASP A 212 -9.44 4.76 -3.50
CA ASP A 212 -10.86 5.03 -3.70
C ASP A 212 -11.22 6.34 -2.96
N LEU A 213 -11.54 7.35 -3.74
CA LEU A 213 -11.87 8.69 -3.25
C LEU A 213 -13.38 8.95 -3.20
N THR A 214 -14.19 7.91 -3.41
CA THR A 214 -15.64 8.06 -3.30
C THR A 214 -16.04 8.32 -1.85
N LEU A 215 -16.93 9.26 -1.67
CA LEU A 215 -17.50 9.53 -0.35
C LEU A 215 -18.36 8.36 0.13
N SER A 216 -18.54 8.26 1.44
CA SER A 216 -19.41 7.26 2.03
C SER A 216 -20.86 7.45 1.57
N LYS A 217 -21.53 6.34 1.32
CA LYS A 217 -22.97 6.30 1.03
C LYS A 217 -23.83 6.47 2.29
N LEU A 218 -23.22 6.34 3.48
CA LEU A 218 -23.96 6.51 4.73
C LEU A 218 -24.25 7.99 4.99
N SER A 219 -25.48 8.27 5.43
CA SER A 219 -25.85 9.59 5.96
C SER A 219 -25.31 9.79 7.38
N ASP A 220 -25.37 11.01 7.90
CA ASP A 220 -24.92 11.28 9.27
C ASP A 220 -25.84 10.71 10.35
N ASP A 221 -27.06 10.39 10.00
CA ASP A 221 -28.09 9.77 10.84
C ASP A 221 -28.24 8.25 10.59
N ASP A 222 -27.37 7.65 9.76
CA ASP A 222 -27.36 6.22 9.54
C ASP A 222 -27.16 5.46 10.86
N GLU A 223 -27.98 4.45 11.08
CA GLU A 223 -28.04 3.70 12.33
C GLU A 223 -26.67 3.05 12.67
N LYS A 224 -25.92 2.55 11.69
CA LYS A 224 -24.59 1.97 11.90
C LYS A 224 -23.63 3.01 12.48
N LEU A 225 -23.64 4.24 11.94
CA LEU A 225 -22.78 5.31 12.39
C LEU A 225 -23.18 5.81 13.77
N VAL A 226 -24.46 6.04 13.99
CA VAL A 226 -25.01 6.48 15.29
C VAL A 226 -24.69 5.47 16.39
N ASN A 227 -24.89 4.18 16.15
CA ASN A 227 -24.56 3.11 17.09
C ASN A 227 -23.06 3.06 17.36
N TRP A 228 -22.20 3.20 16.33
CA TRP A 228 -20.76 3.23 16.49
C TRP A 228 -20.33 4.40 17.38
N TYR A 229 -20.84 5.62 17.14
CA TYR A 229 -20.54 6.77 17.99
C TYR A 229 -20.97 6.57 19.43
N LYS A 230 -22.16 6.04 19.65
CA LYS A 230 -22.68 5.75 20.99
C LYS A 230 -21.82 4.72 21.71
N GLU A 231 -21.45 3.61 21.03
CA GLU A 231 -20.64 2.53 21.60
C GLU A 231 -19.22 3.03 21.95
N LYS A 232 -18.61 3.83 21.06
CA LYS A 232 -17.23 4.33 21.26
C LYS A 232 -17.16 5.64 22.05
N GLY A 233 -18.30 6.22 22.38
CA GLY A 233 -18.38 7.49 23.12
C GLY A 233 -17.77 8.66 22.34
N LEU A 234 -17.89 8.67 21.02
CA LEU A 234 -17.34 9.70 20.14
C LEU A 234 -18.47 10.60 19.58
N LYS A 235 -18.07 11.76 19.05
CA LYS A 235 -19.00 12.70 18.37
C LYS A 235 -18.39 13.22 17.08
N LYS A 236 -19.25 13.48 16.10
CA LYS A 236 -18.84 14.08 14.82
C LYS A 236 -18.05 15.37 15.05
N LYS A 237 -16.92 15.50 14.30
CA LYS A 237 -15.99 16.64 14.34
C LYS A 237 -15.38 16.94 15.71
N ASP A 238 -15.42 15.97 16.66
CA ASP A 238 -14.91 16.12 18.02
C ASP A 238 -13.84 15.05 18.36
N TYR A 239 -13.17 14.52 17.35
CA TYR A 239 -12.08 13.56 17.53
C TYR A 239 -10.98 13.69 16.47
N TYR A 240 -9.74 13.49 16.90
CA TYR A 240 -8.60 13.16 16.06
C TYR A 240 -8.65 11.67 15.72
N LEU A 241 -8.29 11.29 14.52
CA LEU A 241 -8.36 9.92 14.05
C LEU A 241 -7.00 9.42 13.58
N VAL A 242 -6.66 8.18 13.88
CA VAL A 242 -5.62 7.43 13.16
C VAL A 242 -6.18 6.07 12.72
N VAL A 243 -5.85 5.66 11.50
CA VAL A 243 -6.19 4.33 10.96
C VAL A 243 -4.91 3.68 10.48
N GLY A 244 -4.55 2.51 11.02
CA GLY A 244 -3.35 1.83 10.57
C GLY A 244 -2.97 0.63 11.44
N ARG A 245 -1.96 -0.12 10.99
CA ARG A 245 -1.42 -1.26 11.74
C ARG A 245 -0.72 -0.78 13.01
N PHE A 246 -1.00 -1.42 14.13
CA PHE A 246 -0.43 -1.07 15.43
C PHE A 246 0.99 -1.59 15.58
N VAL A 247 1.93 -0.88 14.96
CA VAL A 247 3.36 -1.22 14.93
C VAL A 247 4.21 0.03 15.24
N PRO A 248 5.42 -0.14 15.82
CA PRO A 248 6.29 0.98 16.18
C PRO A 248 6.62 1.94 15.04
N GLU A 249 6.75 1.42 13.81
CA GLU A 249 7.07 2.19 12.62
C GLU A 249 6.00 3.23 12.26
N ASN A 250 4.77 3.04 12.73
CA ASN A 250 3.66 3.97 12.51
C ASN A 250 3.55 5.04 13.59
N SER A 251 4.56 5.18 14.44
CA SER A 251 4.72 6.26 15.43
C SER A 251 3.59 6.40 16.46
N PHE A 252 2.85 5.32 16.78
CA PHE A 252 1.77 5.36 17.78
C PHE A 252 2.23 5.86 19.14
N GLU A 253 3.43 5.45 19.59
CA GLU A 253 4.02 5.96 20.82
C GLU A 253 4.11 7.49 20.85
N VAL A 254 4.60 8.07 19.76
CA VAL A 254 4.76 9.52 19.65
C VAL A 254 3.40 10.21 19.62
N MET A 255 2.46 9.71 18.81
CA MET A 255 1.13 10.28 18.69
C MET A 255 0.40 10.27 20.05
N ILE A 256 0.40 9.14 20.75
CA ILE A 256 -0.22 9.00 22.08
C ILE A 256 0.45 9.93 23.10
N ARG A 257 1.77 9.88 23.20
CA ARG A 257 2.54 10.72 24.15
C ARG A 257 2.29 12.21 23.94
N GLU A 258 2.30 12.65 22.70
CA GLU A 258 2.14 14.07 22.39
C GLU A 258 0.68 14.52 22.50
N PHE A 259 -0.29 13.62 22.19
CA PHE A 259 -1.70 13.92 22.40
C PHE A 259 -2.03 14.12 23.89
N MET A 260 -1.48 13.27 24.77
CA MET A 260 -1.61 13.43 26.24
C MET A 260 -1.09 14.79 26.75
N LYS A 261 -0.06 15.34 26.09
CA LYS A 261 0.52 16.65 26.44
C LYS A 261 -0.26 17.84 25.87
N SER A 262 -1.11 17.62 24.88
CA SER A 262 -1.90 18.68 24.26
C SER A 262 -3.02 19.15 25.18
N LYS A 263 -3.48 20.38 24.93
CA LYS A 263 -4.60 21.00 25.65
C LYS A 263 -5.96 20.68 25.00
N SER A 264 -5.97 19.88 23.96
CA SER A 264 -7.18 19.51 23.23
C SER A 264 -8.24 18.94 24.19
N LYS A 265 -9.49 19.27 23.93
CA LYS A 265 -10.64 18.68 24.62
C LYS A 265 -11.31 17.57 23.82
N LYS A 266 -10.86 17.40 22.57
CA LYS A 266 -11.35 16.36 21.66
C LYS A 266 -10.80 15.00 22.02
N ASP A 267 -11.45 13.96 21.55
CA ASP A 267 -10.98 12.59 21.69
C ASP A 267 -9.89 12.23 20.66
N PHE A 268 -9.14 11.17 20.94
CA PHE A 268 -8.22 10.55 19.99
C PHE A 268 -8.67 9.11 19.69
N ALA A 269 -9.33 8.92 18.58
CA ALA A 269 -9.83 7.63 18.11
C ALA A 269 -8.74 6.86 17.36
N ILE A 270 -8.43 5.65 17.80
CA ILE A 270 -7.40 4.79 17.23
C ILE A 270 -8.08 3.56 16.64
N ILE A 271 -8.19 3.51 15.30
CA ILE A 271 -8.69 2.36 14.55
C ILE A 271 -7.51 1.47 14.17
N THR A 272 -7.43 0.33 14.80
CA THR A 272 -6.33 -0.63 14.58
C THR A 272 -6.71 -2.04 15.04
N ASN A 273 -5.99 -3.02 14.49
CA ASN A 273 -5.95 -4.36 15.08
C ASN A 273 -4.85 -4.36 16.15
N VAL A 274 -5.27 -4.44 17.41
CA VAL A 274 -4.37 -4.27 18.56
C VAL A 274 -3.41 -5.45 18.69
N ASN A 275 -2.13 -5.15 18.83
CA ASN A 275 -1.12 -6.09 19.29
C ASN A 275 -0.96 -5.92 20.80
N GLU A 276 -1.42 -6.88 21.58
CA GLU A 276 -1.45 -6.80 23.07
C GLU A 276 -0.06 -6.57 23.68
N LYS A 277 0.99 -7.19 23.13
CA LYS A 277 2.35 -6.97 23.63
C LYS A 277 2.77 -5.53 23.47
N PHE A 278 2.60 -4.96 22.29
CA PHE A 278 2.96 -3.56 22.04
C PHE A 278 2.05 -2.59 22.82
N LEU A 279 0.76 -2.93 22.99
CA LEU A 279 -0.16 -2.12 23.82
C LEU A 279 0.31 -2.05 25.27
N ASN A 280 0.71 -3.18 25.85
CA ASN A 280 1.19 -3.24 27.22
C ASN A 280 2.52 -2.51 27.37
N GLU A 281 3.45 -2.65 26.43
CA GLU A 281 4.71 -1.88 26.40
C GLU A 281 4.43 -0.35 26.39
N LEU A 282 3.44 0.10 25.63
CA LEU A 282 3.06 1.52 25.57
C LEU A 282 2.38 1.98 26.87
N GLU A 283 1.53 1.13 27.48
CA GLU A 283 0.89 1.45 28.74
C GLU A 283 1.89 1.56 29.88
N GLU A 284 2.84 0.63 29.99
CA GLU A 284 3.93 0.68 30.97
C GLU A 284 4.76 1.97 30.85
N LYS A 285 4.98 2.43 29.61
CA LYS A 285 5.81 3.59 29.32
C LYS A 285 5.08 4.92 29.47
N LEU A 286 3.84 4.99 29.08
CA LEU A 286 3.10 6.25 28.92
C LEU A 286 1.96 6.43 29.92
N HIS A 287 1.45 5.34 30.52
CA HIS A 287 0.25 5.33 31.35
C HIS A 287 -0.96 5.99 30.68
N PHE A 288 -1.11 5.74 29.35
CA PHE A 288 -2.07 6.45 28.51
C PHE A 288 -3.53 6.13 28.84
N LYS A 289 -3.82 4.98 29.48
CA LYS A 289 -5.17 4.62 29.95
C LYS A 289 -5.72 5.60 30.99
N SER A 290 -4.86 6.40 31.62
CA SER A 290 -5.29 7.48 32.52
C SER A 290 -5.91 8.67 31.79
N ASP A 291 -5.62 8.85 30.49
CA ASP A 291 -6.21 9.89 29.64
C ASP A 291 -7.46 9.37 28.93
N LYS A 292 -8.63 9.71 29.44
CA LYS A 292 -9.92 9.24 28.93
C LYS A 292 -10.23 9.68 27.49
N ARG A 293 -9.47 10.64 26.96
CA ARG A 293 -9.60 11.10 25.57
C ARG A 293 -9.03 10.07 24.57
N ILE A 294 -8.12 9.19 25.02
CA ILE A 294 -7.49 8.18 24.13
C ILE A 294 -8.39 6.96 24.08
N LYS A 295 -8.88 6.66 22.87
CA LYS A 295 -9.88 5.60 22.63
C LYS A 295 -9.40 4.62 21.56
N PHE A 296 -9.06 3.41 21.96
CA PHE A 296 -8.85 2.28 21.06
C PHE A 296 -10.23 1.73 20.69
N VAL A 297 -10.68 2.02 19.48
CA VAL A 297 -12.04 1.74 19.03
C VAL A 297 -12.18 0.42 18.25
N GLY A 298 -11.06 -0.33 18.13
CA GLY A 298 -11.02 -1.60 17.42
C GLY A 298 -10.85 -1.43 15.90
N THR A 299 -11.05 -2.50 15.14
CA THR A 299 -10.98 -2.50 13.68
C THR A 299 -12.36 -2.25 13.09
N VAL A 300 -12.44 -1.47 12.03
CA VAL A 300 -13.67 -1.22 11.26
C VAL A 300 -13.50 -1.84 9.88
N TYR A 301 -14.19 -2.95 9.62
CA TYR A 301 -14.13 -3.67 8.34
C TYR A 301 -15.17 -3.19 7.32
N ASP A 302 -16.29 -2.61 7.79
CA ASP A 302 -17.28 -1.98 6.90
C ASP A 302 -16.66 -0.72 6.28
N GLN A 303 -16.38 -0.78 4.97
CA GLN A 303 -15.69 0.28 4.26
C GLN A 303 -16.50 1.57 4.19
N GLU A 304 -17.82 1.48 4.06
CA GLU A 304 -18.69 2.66 4.03
C GLU A 304 -18.70 3.36 5.41
N LEU A 305 -18.74 2.58 6.48
CA LEU A 305 -18.62 3.11 7.84
C LEU A 305 -17.23 3.74 8.07
N LEU A 306 -16.15 3.08 7.63
CA LEU A 306 -14.79 3.62 7.78
C LEU A 306 -14.59 4.93 7.01
N LYS A 307 -15.12 5.03 5.78
CA LYS A 307 -15.13 6.28 5.01
C LYS A 307 -15.85 7.38 5.79
N LYS A 308 -17.06 7.09 6.31
CA LYS A 308 -17.86 8.06 7.05
C LYS A 308 -17.19 8.53 8.35
N ILE A 309 -16.52 7.64 9.04
CA ILE A 309 -15.72 7.97 10.24
C ILE A 309 -14.58 8.93 9.87
N ARG A 310 -13.87 8.71 8.73
CA ARG A 310 -12.83 9.64 8.25
C ARG A 310 -13.40 11.01 7.87
N GLU A 311 -14.50 11.05 7.12
CA GLU A 311 -15.21 12.29 6.72
C GLU A 311 -15.60 13.13 7.94
N ASN A 312 -16.04 12.46 9.00
CA ASN A 312 -16.54 13.08 10.22
C ASN A 312 -15.46 13.30 11.30
N ALA A 313 -14.20 12.92 11.06
CA ALA A 313 -13.11 13.27 11.95
C ALA A 313 -12.86 14.78 11.95
N TYR A 314 -12.44 15.33 13.10
CA TYR A 314 -11.95 16.72 13.17
C TYR A 314 -10.63 16.83 12.41
N ALA A 315 -9.69 15.92 12.70
CA ALA A 315 -8.43 15.83 11.99
C ALA A 315 -7.91 14.37 11.96
N TYR A 316 -7.02 14.09 11.03
CA TYR A 316 -6.38 12.80 10.87
C TYR A 316 -4.88 12.87 11.20
N PHE A 317 -4.39 11.90 12.00
CA PHE A 317 -2.97 11.72 12.25
C PHE A 317 -2.38 10.67 11.32
N HIS A 318 -1.26 10.98 10.71
CA HIS A 318 -0.49 10.02 9.92
C HIS A 318 0.94 9.92 10.44
N GLY A 319 1.29 8.77 11.00
CA GLY A 319 2.58 8.54 11.67
C GLY A 319 3.53 7.59 10.93
N HIS A 320 3.23 7.19 9.69
CA HIS A 320 4.06 6.26 8.93
C HIS A 320 5.41 6.88 8.55
N MET A 321 6.49 6.15 8.88
CA MET A 321 7.87 6.63 8.73
C MET A 321 8.58 6.11 7.48
N GLY A 322 8.02 5.16 6.78
CA GLY A 322 8.68 4.52 5.64
C GLY A 322 7.67 3.93 4.65
N GLY A 323 8.16 3.61 3.47
CA GLY A 323 7.39 3.10 2.36
C GLY A 323 7.33 4.11 1.22
N GLY A 324 6.58 3.81 0.19
CA GLY A 324 6.25 4.71 -0.91
C GLY A 324 4.95 5.47 -0.67
N THR A 325 4.12 5.57 -1.69
CA THR A 325 2.78 6.13 -1.57
C THR A 325 1.91 5.29 -0.64
N ASN A 326 1.42 5.89 0.45
CA ASN A 326 0.64 5.17 1.45
C ASN A 326 -0.88 5.31 1.18
N PRO A 327 -1.62 4.21 0.90
CA PRO A 327 -3.05 4.27 0.61
C PRO A 327 -3.87 4.93 1.71
N SER A 328 -3.56 4.64 3.00
CA SER A 328 -4.29 5.23 4.12
C SER A 328 -4.11 6.75 4.23
N LEU A 329 -2.96 7.29 3.77
CA LEU A 329 -2.74 8.73 3.69
C LEU A 329 -3.59 9.35 2.57
N ILE A 330 -3.60 8.73 1.39
CA ILE A 330 -4.39 9.24 0.25
C ILE A 330 -5.89 9.23 0.60
N GLU A 331 -6.38 8.14 1.19
CA GLU A 331 -7.77 8.04 1.66
C GLU A 331 -8.11 9.11 2.71
N ALA A 332 -7.18 9.42 3.62
CA ALA A 332 -7.38 10.47 4.62
C ALA A 332 -7.41 11.87 3.99
N LEU A 333 -6.47 12.17 3.08
CA LEU A 333 -6.46 13.43 2.33
C LEU A 333 -7.70 13.61 1.46
N GLY A 334 -8.27 12.51 0.94
CA GLY A 334 -9.50 12.51 0.15
C GLY A 334 -10.78 12.68 0.96
N SER A 335 -10.74 12.43 2.28
CA SER A 335 -11.94 12.39 3.11
C SER A 335 -11.93 13.36 4.30
N THR A 336 -10.79 13.55 4.95
CA THR A 336 -10.67 14.40 6.15
C THR A 336 -10.08 15.77 5.80
N ASP A 337 -10.70 16.83 6.29
CA ASP A 337 -10.32 18.20 5.92
C ASP A 337 -8.98 18.64 6.51
N LEU A 338 -8.63 18.20 7.71
CA LEU A 338 -7.40 18.56 8.41
C LEU A 338 -6.53 17.33 8.63
N ASN A 339 -5.31 17.33 8.07
CA ASN A 339 -4.37 16.21 8.17
C ASN A 339 -3.06 16.66 8.83
N LEU A 340 -2.63 15.93 9.87
CA LEU A 340 -1.39 16.17 10.61
C LEU A 340 -0.43 15.01 10.39
N LEU A 341 0.60 15.22 9.60
CA LEU A 341 1.47 14.18 9.07
C LEU A 341 2.85 14.23 9.73
N VAL A 342 3.45 13.06 9.99
CA VAL A 342 4.86 13.04 10.37
C VAL A 342 5.71 13.59 9.21
N ASP A 343 6.67 14.46 9.56
CA ASP A 343 7.54 15.15 8.61
C ASP A 343 8.59 14.18 8.03
N VAL A 344 8.22 13.47 6.99
CA VAL A 344 9.10 12.61 6.18
C VAL A 344 8.84 12.87 4.70
N ALA A 345 9.85 12.58 3.87
CA ALA A 345 9.83 12.88 2.45
C ALA A 345 8.61 12.28 1.71
N PHE A 346 8.23 11.04 2.03
CA PHE A 346 7.10 10.35 1.42
C PHE A 346 5.76 11.04 1.68
N ASN A 347 5.53 11.49 2.93
CA ASN A 347 4.30 12.19 3.28
C ASN A 347 4.25 13.57 2.63
N LYS A 348 5.39 14.27 2.56
CA LYS A 348 5.49 15.55 1.84
C LYS A 348 5.28 15.41 0.35
N GLU A 349 5.76 14.34 -0.26
CA GLU A 349 5.54 14.05 -1.68
C GLU A 349 4.04 13.94 -1.98
N VAL A 350 3.30 13.23 -1.13
CA VAL A 350 1.86 13.00 -1.34
C VAL A 350 1.04 14.23 -1.02
N ALA A 351 1.25 14.88 0.12
CA ALA A 351 0.36 15.93 0.62
C ALA A 351 0.85 17.36 0.33
N GLU A 352 2.12 17.57 0.00
CA GLU A 352 2.73 18.89 -0.23
C GLU A 352 2.33 19.93 0.83
N ASP A 353 1.69 21.03 0.46
CA ASP A 353 1.19 22.08 1.35
C ASP A 353 -0.27 21.87 1.80
N CYS A 354 -0.86 20.73 1.47
CA CYS A 354 -2.25 20.40 1.81
C CYS A 354 -2.42 19.76 3.20
N ALA A 355 -1.36 19.74 4.01
CA ALA A 355 -1.37 19.17 5.36
C ALA A 355 -0.45 19.93 6.30
N LEU A 356 -0.60 19.71 7.59
CA LEU A 356 0.31 20.18 8.63
C LEU A 356 1.32 19.10 8.99
N TYR A 357 2.57 19.50 9.29
CA TYR A 357 3.66 18.54 9.52
C TYR A 357 4.22 18.63 10.93
N TRP A 358 4.48 17.48 11.53
CA TRP A 358 5.08 17.36 12.86
C TRP A 358 6.32 16.46 12.83
N SER A 359 7.29 16.80 13.64
CA SER A 359 8.48 15.97 13.86
C SER A 359 8.32 15.07 15.08
N ARG A 360 9.10 14.00 15.17
CA ARG A 360 9.11 13.11 16.35
C ARG A 360 9.73 13.72 17.61
N LYS A 361 10.22 14.96 17.52
CA LYS A 361 10.78 15.68 18.68
C LYS A 361 9.68 15.95 19.72
N PRO A 362 10.00 15.81 21.02
CA PRO A 362 9.05 16.12 22.08
C PRO A 362 8.43 17.51 21.94
N GLY A 363 7.13 17.60 22.10
CA GLY A 363 6.35 18.84 22.02
C GLY A 363 5.99 19.29 20.58
N SER A 364 6.51 18.63 19.54
CA SER A 364 6.22 19.04 18.15
C SER A 364 4.75 18.80 17.81
N LEU A 365 4.24 17.57 17.98
CA LEU A 365 2.84 17.26 17.67
C LEU A 365 1.90 17.89 18.70
N ALA A 366 2.25 17.93 19.98
CA ALA A 366 1.39 18.57 21.00
C ALA A 366 1.10 20.04 20.67
N LYS A 367 2.13 20.83 20.32
CA LYS A 367 1.95 22.22 19.87
C LYS A 367 1.13 22.33 18.58
N LEU A 368 1.30 21.38 17.68
CA LEU A 368 0.54 21.36 16.42
C LEU A 368 -0.94 21.04 16.66
N ILE A 369 -1.25 20.14 17.60
CA ILE A 369 -2.63 19.86 18.04
C ILE A 369 -3.25 21.12 18.64
N ASP A 370 -2.54 21.79 19.56
CA ASP A 370 -3.01 23.04 20.21
C ASP A 370 -3.26 24.15 19.17
N LYS A 371 -2.41 24.24 18.14
CA LYS A 371 -2.61 25.15 16.99
C LYS A 371 -3.82 24.74 16.15
N ALA A 372 -3.94 23.45 15.82
CA ALA A 372 -5.05 22.93 15.03
C ALA A 372 -6.40 23.22 15.70
N ASP A 373 -6.50 23.06 17.01
CA ASP A 373 -7.72 23.36 17.78
C ASP A 373 -8.13 24.86 17.75
N GLN A 374 -7.22 25.74 17.35
CA GLN A 374 -7.45 27.19 17.24
C GLN A 374 -7.75 27.64 15.80
N MET A 375 -7.62 26.74 14.83
CA MET A 375 -7.91 27.04 13.43
C MET A 375 -9.41 27.28 13.23
N SER A 376 -9.73 28.25 12.41
CA SER A 376 -11.11 28.50 12.00
C SER A 376 -11.65 27.38 11.09
N THR A 377 -12.96 27.26 11.05
CA THR A 377 -13.64 26.31 10.14
C THR A 377 -13.26 26.55 8.69
N ASP A 378 -13.12 27.83 8.30
CA ASP A 378 -12.80 28.20 6.92
C ASP A 378 -11.36 27.81 6.54
N GLU A 379 -10.38 28.04 7.42
CA GLU A 379 -8.99 27.58 7.20
C GLU A 379 -8.90 26.06 7.04
N ILE A 380 -9.64 25.31 7.88
CA ILE A 380 -9.69 23.85 7.81
C ILE A 380 -10.36 23.41 6.50
N ALA A 381 -11.48 24.01 6.12
CA ALA A 381 -12.20 23.68 4.91
C ALA A 381 -11.37 23.97 3.65
N GLU A 382 -10.65 25.11 3.60
CA GLU A 382 -9.77 25.46 2.50
C GLU A 382 -8.63 24.44 2.34
N MET A 383 -8.00 24.06 3.45
CA MET A 383 -6.95 23.01 3.43
C MET A 383 -7.50 21.69 2.94
N GLY A 384 -8.67 21.27 3.42
CA GLY A 384 -9.36 20.06 2.99
C GLY A 384 -9.72 20.06 1.51
N GLN A 385 -10.19 21.19 0.97
CA GLN A 385 -10.47 21.31 -0.47
C GLN A 385 -9.22 21.15 -1.32
N ARG A 386 -8.10 21.76 -0.92
CA ARG A 386 -6.80 21.57 -1.62
C ARG A 386 -6.35 20.13 -1.58
N ALA A 387 -6.43 19.47 -0.41
CA ALA A 387 -6.07 18.07 -0.26
C ALA A 387 -6.91 17.14 -1.15
N LYS A 388 -8.22 17.29 -1.12
CA LYS A 388 -9.17 16.52 -1.95
C LYS A 388 -8.94 16.74 -3.45
N LYS A 389 -8.71 17.98 -3.87
CA LYS A 389 -8.37 18.30 -5.25
C LYS A 389 -7.10 17.60 -5.70
N ARG A 390 -6.02 17.70 -4.90
CA ARG A 390 -4.74 17.09 -5.21
C ARG A 390 -4.86 15.57 -5.38
N VAL A 391 -5.52 14.88 -4.42
CA VAL A 391 -5.64 13.41 -4.53
C VAL A 391 -6.56 12.99 -5.67
N ALA A 392 -7.60 13.77 -5.99
CA ALA A 392 -8.45 13.52 -7.15
C ALA A 392 -7.72 13.71 -8.48
N GLU A 393 -6.77 14.62 -8.56
CA GLU A 393 -5.96 14.87 -9.75
C GLU A 393 -4.82 13.85 -9.91
N GLU A 394 -4.23 13.35 -8.81
CA GLU A 394 -2.98 12.60 -8.85
C GLU A 394 -3.10 11.11 -8.49
N TYR A 395 -4.08 10.71 -7.66
CA TYR A 395 -4.07 9.40 -6.99
C TYR A 395 -5.34 8.58 -7.21
N THR A 396 -6.14 8.87 -8.24
CA THR A 396 -7.29 8.02 -8.59
C THR A 396 -6.82 6.71 -9.23
N TRP A 397 -7.55 5.61 -8.98
CA TRP A 397 -7.25 4.33 -9.62
C TRP A 397 -7.29 4.40 -11.14
N ASP A 398 -8.21 5.19 -11.73
CA ASP A 398 -8.28 5.38 -13.18
C ASP A 398 -6.98 5.97 -13.75
N LYS A 399 -6.45 7.02 -13.10
CA LYS A 399 -5.17 7.61 -13.49
C LYS A 399 -4.01 6.62 -13.34
N ILE A 400 -3.92 5.95 -12.19
CA ILE A 400 -2.86 5.01 -11.89
C ILE A 400 -2.89 3.81 -12.84
N CYS A 401 -4.04 3.18 -13.03
CA CYS A 401 -4.18 2.05 -13.95
C CYS A 401 -3.91 2.45 -15.41
N GLY A 402 -4.32 3.66 -15.83
CA GLY A 402 -3.99 4.22 -17.14
C GLY A 402 -2.49 4.43 -17.36
N GLN A 403 -1.75 4.84 -16.31
CA GLN A 403 -0.30 4.93 -16.38
C GLN A 403 0.35 3.54 -16.53
N TYR A 404 -0.12 2.53 -15.78
CA TYR A 404 0.33 1.15 -15.96
C TYR A 404 0.02 0.62 -17.35
N GLU A 405 -1.17 0.92 -17.90
CA GLU A 405 -1.50 0.55 -19.28
C GLU A 405 -0.48 1.11 -20.28
N SER A 406 -0.11 2.39 -20.14
CA SER A 406 0.85 3.03 -21.04
C SER A 406 2.27 2.42 -20.97
N VAL A 407 2.61 1.79 -19.84
CA VAL A 407 3.89 1.10 -19.63
C VAL A 407 3.83 -0.35 -20.14
N PHE A 408 2.69 -1.03 -20.01
CA PHE A 408 2.52 -2.42 -20.42
C PHE A 408 2.18 -2.57 -21.91
N VAL A 409 1.35 -1.72 -22.45
CA VAL A 409 0.91 -1.77 -23.85
C VAL A 409 1.67 -0.71 -24.66
N LYS A 410 2.70 -1.15 -25.38
CA LYS A 410 3.56 -0.28 -26.24
C LYS A 410 3.20 -0.42 -27.70
#